data_c29ae611f973d39b6ff008fd9d094c95
#
_entry.id   c29ae611f973d39b6ff008fd9d094c95
#
_cell.length_a   1.000
_cell.length_b   1.000
_cell.length_c   1.000
_cell.angle_alpha   90.00
_cell.angle_beta   90.00
_cell.angle_gamma   90.00
#
_symmetry.space_group_name_H-M   'P 1'
#
loop_
_entity.id
_entity.type
_entity.pdbx_description
1 polymer ?
#
loop_
_entity_poly.entity_id
_entity_poly.type
_entity_poly.pdbx_seq_one_letter_code
_entity_poly.pdbx_strand_id
1 'polypeptide(L)'
;MNQYVLYLVCLVAGYLIGSVLFAELITKLVSNQNIRELGNGNPGAYNVFRNVGKFWGVLTGLLDAVKALVPMWIAYQFFHITDTTALGCIGIGAVIGHGYPLYYHFKGGRAASTLLGMYAYFIGIELLIALAVDVIVLFGFIKKEYGIWGPSILIALSGILCLFFPHELGVKILVWIGALITLFFNRDKLTEKKEKVPKKVSRQQS
;
A
#
# COMPACT_ATOMS: atom_id res chain seq x y z
N MET A 1 -27.92 12.84 7.40
CA MET A 1 -27.72 11.64 6.54
C MET A 1 -27.67 10.43 7.45
N ASN A 2 -28.27 9.30 7.05
CA ASN A 2 -28.19 8.07 7.84
C ASN A 2 -26.70 7.63 7.93
N GLN A 3 -26.29 7.19 9.12
CA GLN A 3 -24.90 6.79 9.42
C GLN A 3 -24.38 5.71 8.46
N TYR A 4 -25.17 4.70 8.16
CA TYR A 4 -24.79 3.64 7.22
C TYR A 4 -24.61 4.13 5.79
N VAL A 5 -25.43 5.10 5.37
CA VAL A 5 -25.29 5.76 4.07
C VAL A 5 -23.98 6.55 4.01
N LEU A 6 -23.63 7.26 5.09
CA LEU A 6 -22.33 7.95 5.19
C LEU A 6 -21.16 6.98 5.03
N TYR A 7 -21.17 5.85 5.75
CA TYR A 7 -20.11 4.85 5.65
C TYR A 7 -19.96 4.28 4.25
N LEU A 8 -21.09 3.97 3.59
CA LEU A 8 -21.08 3.48 2.22
C LEU A 8 -20.51 4.52 1.24
N VAL A 9 -20.93 5.79 1.36
CA VAL A 9 -20.41 6.88 0.52
C VAL A 9 -18.91 7.05 0.73
N CYS A 10 -18.43 7.05 1.97
CA CYS A 10 -17.02 7.14 2.31
C CYS A 10 -16.21 5.96 1.74
N LEU A 11 -16.74 4.74 1.86
CA LEU A 11 -16.10 3.53 1.32
C LEU A 11 -15.98 3.60 -0.21
N VAL A 12 -17.06 3.96 -0.89
CA VAL A 12 -17.09 4.08 -2.36
C VAL A 12 -16.17 5.19 -2.83
N ALA A 13 -16.18 6.36 -2.19
CA ALA A 13 -15.27 7.46 -2.53
C ALA A 13 -13.80 7.04 -2.37
N GLY A 14 -13.46 6.42 -1.24
CA GLY A 14 -12.12 5.86 -1.01
C GLY A 14 -11.75 4.83 -2.06
N TYR A 15 -12.64 3.91 -2.40
CA TYR A 15 -12.43 2.88 -3.42
C TYR A 15 -12.14 3.46 -4.81
N LEU A 16 -12.91 4.44 -5.24
CA LEU A 16 -12.70 5.09 -6.54
C LEU A 16 -11.34 5.80 -6.60
N ILE A 17 -10.98 6.56 -5.57
CA ILE A 17 -9.66 7.23 -5.48
C ILE A 17 -8.55 6.17 -5.42
N GLY A 18 -8.71 5.14 -4.60
CA GLY A 18 -7.76 4.04 -4.45
C GLY A 18 -7.53 3.26 -5.73
N SER A 19 -8.54 3.19 -6.63
CA SER A 19 -8.46 2.51 -7.91
C SER A 19 -7.52 3.17 -8.93
N VAL A 20 -7.03 4.38 -8.67
CA VAL A 20 -5.97 5.00 -9.48
C VAL A 20 -4.63 4.32 -9.14
N LEU A 21 -3.99 3.71 -10.14
CA LEU A 21 -2.69 3.06 -10.00
C LEU A 21 -1.58 3.96 -10.52
N PHE A 22 -0.87 4.65 -9.61
CA PHE A 22 0.21 5.56 -9.99
C PHE A 22 1.39 4.85 -10.64
N ALA A 23 1.64 3.57 -10.31
CA ALA A 23 2.66 2.77 -10.97
C ALA A 23 2.41 2.62 -12.48
N GLU A 24 1.16 2.43 -12.90
CA GLU A 24 0.76 2.37 -14.32
C GLU A 24 0.98 3.71 -15.01
N LEU A 25 0.46 4.79 -14.40
CA LEU A 25 0.53 6.14 -14.95
C LEU A 25 1.98 6.61 -15.10
N ILE A 26 2.78 6.50 -14.04
CA ILE A 26 4.17 6.95 -14.03
C ILE A 26 5.00 6.15 -15.02
N THR A 27 4.89 4.81 -15.02
CA THR A 27 5.65 3.98 -15.95
C THR A 27 5.32 4.32 -17.40
N LYS A 28 4.03 4.49 -17.71
CA LYS A 28 3.60 4.86 -19.07
C LYS A 28 4.12 6.22 -19.47
N LEU A 29 4.07 7.21 -18.58
CA LEU A 29 4.51 8.59 -18.87
C LEU A 29 6.04 8.68 -19.03
N VAL A 30 6.80 7.96 -18.21
CA VAL A 30 8.26 8.12 -18.14
C VAL A 30 8.99 7.23 -19.13
N SER A 31 8.53 6.00 -19.34
CA SER A 31 9.23 5.01 -20.18
C SER A 31 8.41 4.51 -21.37
N ASN A 32 7.17 4.93 -21.50
CA ASN A 32 6.20 4.43 -22.48
C ASN A 32 5.99 2.90 -22.44
N GLN A 33 6.32 2.28 -21.30
CA GLN A 33 6.23 0.83 -21.08
C GLN A 33 5.00 0.48 -20.23
N ASN A 34 4.67 -0.82 -20.15
CA ASN A 34 3.65 -1.36 -19.28
C ASN A 34 4.32 -1.98 -18.04
N ILE A 35 4.03 -1.45 -16.84
CA ILE A 35 4.63 -1.95 -15.58
C ILE A 35 4.33 -3.43 -15.33
N ARG A 36 3.24 -3.97 -15.89
CA ARG A 36 2.87 -5.38 -15.74
C ARG A 36 3.77 -6.33 -16.52
N GLU A 37 4.49 -5.82 -17.51
CA GLU A 37 5.48 -6.56 -18.32
C GLU A 37 6.89 -6.44 -17.75
N LEU A 38 7.07 -5.60 -16.72
CA LEU A 38 8.35 -5.35 -16.09
C LEU A 38 8.50 -6.09 -14.75
N GLY A 39 9.67 -6.64 -14.53
CA GLY A 39 10.06 -7.25 -13.25
C GLY A 39 9.10 -8.36 -12.79
N ASN A 40 8.40 -8.12 -11.68
CA ASN A 40 7.43 -9.08 -11.13
C ASN A 40 5.97 -8.83 -11.56
N GLY A 41 5.74 -7.92 -12.48
CA GLY A 41 4.42 -7.59 -13.02
C GLY A 41 3.48 -6.86 -12.06
N ASN A 42 3.86 -6.65 -10.80
CA ASN A 42 3.02 -5.96 -9.82
C ASN A 42 3.01 -4.44 -10.07
N PRO A 43 1.83 -3.80 -10.21
CA PRO A 43 1.73 -2.35 -10.41
C PRO A 43 1.89 -1.58 -9.07
N GLY A 44 3.09 -1.60 -8.52
CA GLY A 44 3.41 -0.96 -7.23
C GLY A 44 4.80 -0.32 -7.21
N ALA A 45 5.03 0.52 -6.21
CA ALA A 45 6.21 1.35 -6.04
C ALA A 45 7.55 0.58 -6.17
N TYR A 46 7.65 -0.61 -5.58
CA TYR A 46 8.87 -1.41 -5.63
C TYR A 46 9.20 -1.87 -7.06
N ASN A 47 8.20 -2.25 -7.85
CA ASN A 47 8.43 -2.66 -9.23
C ASN A 47 8.90 -1.48 -10.09
N VAL A 48 8.29 -0.30 -9.90
CA VAL A 48 8.72 0.96 -10.53
C VAL A 48 10.16 1.31 -10.10
N PHE A 49 10.47 1.22 -8.81
CA PHE A 49 11.81 1.49 -8.27
C PHE A 49 12.90 0.64 -8.92
N ARG A 50 12.60 -0.64 -9.15
CA ARG A 50 13.58 -1.61 -9.69
C ARG A 50 13.75 -1.55 -11.20
N ASN A 51 12.69 -1.21 -11.95
CA ASN A 51 12.66 -1.40 -13.40
C ASN A 51 12.46 -0.10 -14.20
N VAL A 52 11.99 0.98 -13.57
CA VAL A 52 11.80 2.29 -14.23
C VAL A 52 12.79 3.33 -13.68
N GLY A 53 12.94 3.38 -12.35
CA GLY A 53 13.91 4.26 -11.71
C GLY A 53 13.60 4.52 -10.24
N LYS A 54 14.66 4.76 -9.46
CA LYS A 54 14.56 4.91 -8.00
C LYS A 54 13.65 6.08 -7.60
N PHE A 55 13.83 7.24 -8.24
CA PHE A 55 13.01 8.42 -7.99
C PHE A 55 11.53 8.16 -8.27
N TRP A 56 11.23 7.56 -9.42
CA TRP A 56 9.86 7.26 -9.85
C TRP A 56 9.19 6.22 -8.94
N GLY A 57 9.96 5.27 -8.44
CA GLY A 57 9.46 4.30 -7.46
C GLY A 57 9.09 4.93 -6.13
N VAL A 58 9.94 5.83 -5.59
CA VAL A 58 9.64 6.59 -4.37
C VAL A 58 8.41 7.46 -4.57
N LEU A 59 8.36 8.20 -5.69
CA LEU A 59 7.21 9.05 -6.03
C LEU A 59 5.91 8.22 -6.12
N THR A 60 5.96 7.05 -6.77
CA THR A 60 4.82 6.13 -6.83
C THR A 60 4.35 5.74 -5.42
N GLY A 61 5.27 5.37 -4.54
CA GLY A 61 4.95 4.98 -3.16
C GLY A 61 4.32 6.12 -2.36
N LEU A 62 4.83 7.35 -2.50
CA LEU A 62 4.27 8.53 -1.87
C LEU A 62 2.86 8.84 -2.39
N LEU A 63 2.65 8.82 -3.70
CA LEU A 63 1.33 9.07 -4.29
C LEU A 63 0.32 7.97 -3.91
N ASP A 64 0.76 6.71 -3.82
CA ASP A 64 -0.08 5.62 -3.33
C ASP A 64 -0.44 5.76 -1.84
N ALA A 65 0.42 6.36 -1.01
CA ALA A 65 0.09 6.69 0.38
C ALA A 65 -0.86 7.90 0.45
N VAL A 66 -0.56 8.95 -0.29
CA VAL A 66 -1.34 10.19 -0.33
C VAL A 66 -2.79 9.95 -0.76
N LYS A 67 -3.06 9.00 -1.66
CA LYS A 67 -4.44 8.70 -2.11
C LYS A 67 -5.35 8.09 -1.04
N ALA A 68 -4.81 7.64 0.11
CA ALA A 68 -5.60 7.31 1.29
C ALA A 68 -5.58 8.46 2.31
N LEU A 69 -4.39 8.97 2.64
CA LEU A 69 -4.21 10.01 3.65
C LEU A 69 -4.99 11.29 3.33
N VAL A 70 -4.84 11.82 2.10
CA VAL A 70 -5.40 13.12 1.74
C VAL A 70 -6.93 13.12 1.68
N PRO A 71 -7.63 12.13 1.10
CA PRO A 71 -9.09 12.07 1.17
C PRO A 71 -9.65 11.99 2.59
N MET A 72 -8.99 11.26 3.49
CA MET A 72 -9.36 11.20 4.92
C MET A 72 -9.19 12.58 5.56
N TRP A 73 -8.08 13.24 5.32
CA TRP A 73 -7.81 14.59 5.82
C TRP A 73 -8.80 15.62 5.27
N ILE A 74 -9.13 15.57 3.97
CA ILE A 74 -10.15 16.43 3.34
C ILE A 74 -11.52 16.18 3.95
N ALA A 75 -11.90 14.93 4.15
CA ALA A 75 -13.17 14.55 4.77
C ALA A 75 -13.30 15.15 6.18
N TYR A 76 -12.23 15.07 6.97
CA TYR A 76 -12.19 15.66 8.31
C TYR A 76 -12.26 17.20 8.26
N GLN A 77 -11.38 17.85 7.48
CA GLN A 77 -11.22 19.30 7.51
C GLN A 77 -12.34 20.08 6.82
N PHE A 78 -12.80 19.60 5.67
CA PHE A 78 -13.74 20.36 4.84
C PHE A 78 -15.18 19.86 4.91
N PHE A 79 -15.35 18.55 5.17
CA PHE A 79 -16.70 17.97 5.31
C PHE A 79 -17.09 17.74 6.77
N HIS A 80 -16.20 18.09 7.71
CA HIS A 80 -16.42 17.94 9.15
C HIS A 80 -16.83 16.52 9.57
N ILE A 81 -16.33 15.50 8.85
CA ILE A 81 -16.56 14.11 9.19
C ILE A 81 -15.57 13.74 10.31
N THR A 82 -16.05 13.68 11.54
CA THR A 82 -15.24 13.33 12.72
C THR A 82 -15.40 11.87 13.15
N ASP A 83 -16.35 11.16 12.57
CA ASP A 83 -16.62 9.74 12.87
C ASP A 83 -15.44 8.86 12.37
N THR A 84 -14.79 8.18 13.31
CA THR A 84 -13.62 7.31 13.07
C THR A 84 -13.94 6.20 12.05
N THR A 85 -15.15 5.63 12.10
CA THR A 85 -15.56 4.57 11.17
C THR A 85 -15.75 5.11 9.76
N ALA A 86 -16.33 6.30 9.60
CA ALA A 86 -16.50 6.94 8.29
C ALA A 86 -15.13 7.26 7.65
N LEU A 87 -14.21 7.82 8.42
CA LEU A 87 -12.83 8.07 7.96
C LEU A 87 -12.11 6.76 7.63
N GLY A 88 -12.27 5.73 8.47
CA GLY A 88 -11.74 4.41 8.22
C GLY A 88 -12.29 3.76 6.94
N CYS A 89 -13.58 3.98 6.63
CA CYS A 89 -14.19 3.53 5.38
C CYS A 89 -13.49 4.15 4.15
N ILE A 90 -13.10 5.43 4.21
CA ILE A 90 -12.32 6.05 3.12
C ILE A 90 -10.96 5.34 2.96
N GLY A 91 -10.21 5.15 4.05
CA GLY A 91 -8.91 4.50 4.03
C GLY A 91 -8.96 3.05 3.54
N ILE A 92 -9.88 2.25 4.10
CA ILE A 92 -10.11 0.85 3.70
C ILE A 92 -10.58 0.77 2.24
N GLY A 93 -11.50 1.66 1.82
CA GLY A 93 -11.91 1.78 0.43
C GLY A 93 -10.73 2.02 -0.50
N ALA A 94 -9.82 2.92 -0.14
CA ALA A 94 -8.60 3.18 -0.93
C ALA A 94 -7.67 1.98 -1.00
N VAL A 95 -7.52 1.21 0.08
CA VAL A 95 -6.73 -0.03 0.12
C VAL A 95 -7.34 -1.09 -0.80
N ILE A 96 -8.67 -1.31 -0.73
CA ILE A 96 -9.38 -2.24 -1.60
C ILE A 96 -9.31 -1.80 -3.05
N GLY A 97 -9.49 -0.50 -3.33
CA GLY A 97 -9.39 0.07 -4.66
C GLY A 97 -8.01 -0.12 -5.30
N HIS A 98 -6.94 -0.02 -4.50
CA HIS A 98 -5.59 -0.32 -5.00
C HIS A 98 -5.41 -1.81 -5.33
N GLY A 99 -5.96 -2.73 -4.53
CA GLY A 99 -5.86 -4.17 -4.76
C GLY A 99 -6.78 -4.67 -5.88
N TYR A 100 -7.99 -4.13 -5.96
CA TYR A 100 -8.99 -4.46 -6.98
C TYR A 100 -9.50 -3.19 -7.69
N PRO A 101 -8.67 -2.52 -8.49
CA PRO A 101 -8.99 -1.24 -9.09
C PRO A 101 -10.02 -1.36 -10.19
N LEU A 102 -11.08 -0.53 -10.11
CA LEU A 102 -12.14 -0.46 -11.12
C LEU A 102 -11.57 -0.14 -12.51
N TYR A 103 -10.65 0.81 -12.59
CA TYR A 103 -10.12 1.33 -13.87
C TYR A 103 -9.16 0.36 -14.58
N TYR A 104 -8.75 -0.74 -13.92
CA TYR A 104 -7.77 -1.70 -14.44
C TYR A 104 -8.30 -3.14 -14.36
N HIS A 105 -9.61 -3.33 -14.65
CA HIS A 105 -10.26 -4.65 -14.70
C HIS A 105 -10.05 -5.47 -13.41
N PHE A 106 -10.06 -4.81 -12.25
CA PHE A 106 -9.85 -5.41 -10.92
C PHE A 106 -8.51 -6.12 -10.73
N LYS A 107 -7.51 -5.80 -11.57
CA LYS A 107 -6.14 -6.32 -11.44
C LYS A 107 -5.26 -5.24 -10.85
N GLY A 108 -5.08 -5.24 -9.54
CA GLY A 108 -4.37 -4.22 -8.80
C GLY A 108 -3.01 -4.64 -8.27
N GLY A 109 -2.52 -3.83 -7.34
CA GLY A 109 -1.28 -4.04 -6.60
C GLY A 109 -1.51 -4.61 -5.20
N ARG A 110 -0.48 -4.57 -4.36
CA ARG A 110 -0.50 -5.13 -3.00
C ARG A 110 -0.98 -4.17 -1.92
N ALA A 111 -1.26 -2.94 -2.27
CA ALA A 111 -1.82 -1.88 -1.43
C ALA A 111 -0.99 -1.48 -0.19
N ALA A 112 0.25 -1.94 -0.02
CA ALA A 112 1.04 -1.65 1.17
C ALA A 112 1.24 -0.14 1.38
N SER A 113 1.69 0.61 0.36
CA SER A 113 1.87 2.06 0.46
C SER A 113 0.55 2.79 0.74
N THR A 114 -0.57 2.34 0.15
CA THR A 114 -1.90 2.91 0.40
C THR A 114 -2.33 2.69 1.86
N LEU A 115 -2.08 1.49 2.41
CA LEU A 115 -2.33 1.21 3.83
C LEU A 115 -1.47 2.09 4.74
N LEU A 116 -0.18 2.29 4.40
CA LEU A 116 0.69 3.20 5.17
C LEU A 116 0.17 4.64 5.17
N GLY A 117 -0.49 5.09 4.10
CA GLY A 117 -1.18 6.37 4.06
C GLY A 117 -2.35 6.46 5.06
N MET A 118 -3.15 5.42 5.17
CA MET A 118 -4.19 5.30 6.20
C MET A 118 -3.59 5.25 7.61
N TYR A 119 -2.47 4.53 7.80
CA TYR A 119 -1.76 4.47 9.08
C TYR A 119 -1.18 5.84 9.48
N ALA A 120 -0.63 6.59 8.52
CA ALA A 120 -0.14 7.93 8.77
C ALA A 120 -1.24 8.87 9.30
N TYR A 121 -2.50 8.65 8.92
CA TYR A 121 -3.64 9.39 9.45
C TYR A 121 -3.99 9.01 10.90
N PHE A 122 -4.12 7.70 11.18
CA PHE A 122 -4.62 7.22 12.47
C PHE A 122 -3.53 7.00 13.52
N ILE A 123 -2.37 6.50 13.11
CA ILE A 123 -1.29 6.02 13.97
C ILE A 123 0.08 6.53 13.49
N GLY A 124 0.17 7.84 13.23
CA GLY A 124 1.37 8.45 12.63
C GLY A 124 2.62 8.30 13.49
N ILE A 125 2.50 8.39 14.82
CA ILE A 125 3.65 8.26 15.76
C ILE A 125 4.16 6.82 15.74
N GLU A 126 3.29 5.84 15.84
CA GLU A 126 3.64 4.42 15.80
C GLU A 126 4.25 4.04 14.44
N LEU A 127 3.72 4.63 13.36
CA LEU A 127 4.28 4.44 12.02
C LEU A 127 5.71 4.99 11.94
N LEU A 128 6.00 6.16 12.52
CA LEU A 128 7.34 6.73 12.54
C LEU A 128 8.31 5.88 13.38
N ILE A 129 7.88 5.40 14.55
CA ILE A 129 8.68 4.49 15.39
C ILE A 129 8.96 3.19 14.62
N ALA A 130 7.92 2.61 14.02
CA ALA A 130 8.05 1.39 13.24
C ALA A 130 8.98 1.58 12.04
N LEU A 131 8.93 2.72 11.35
CA LEU A 131 9.82 3.06 10.23
C LEU A 131 11.28 3.13 10.68
N ALA A 132 11.57 3.75 11.82
CA ALA A 132 12.93 3.82 12.35
C ALA A 132 13.49 2.42 12.66
N VAL A 133 12.67 1.56 13.27
CA VAL A 133 13.04 0.16 13.56
C VAL A 133 13.18 -0.65 12.27
N ASP A 134 12.26 -0.49 11.31
CA ASP A 134 12.29 -1.20 10.01
C ASP A 134 13.58 -0.89 9.24
N VAL A 135 13.98 0.37 9.20
CA VAL A 135 15.26 0.79 8.59
C VAL A 135 16.44 0.07 9.25
N ILE A 136 16.52 0.03 10.59
CA ILE A 136 17.59 -0.66 11.31
C ILE A 136 17.58 -2.16 10.99
N VAL A 137 16.41 -2.80 10.99
CA VAL A 137 16.28 -4.24 10.72
C VAL A 137 16.65 -4.57 9.27
N LEU A 138 16.19 -3.78 8.31
CA LEU A 138 16.46 -4.02 6.90
C LEU A 138 17.95 -3.85 6.56
N PHE A 139 18.58 -2.77 7.01
CA PHE A 139 19.99 -2.51 6.71
C PHE A 139 20.94 -3.35 7.57
N GLY A 140 20.57 -3.65 8.82
CA GLY A 140 21.38 -4.44 9.72
C GLY A 140 21.32 -5.95 9.46
N PHE A 141 20.15 -6.49 9.21
CA PHE A 141 19.93 -7.94 9.26
C PHE A 141 19.46 -8.56 7.94
N ILE A 142 18.54 -7.96 7.20
CA ILE A 142 17.87 -8.63 6.09
C ILE A 142 18.65 -8.51 4.77
N LYS A 143 19.27 -7.40 4.45
CA LYS A 143 20.14 -7.12 3.28
C LYS A 143 19.64 -7.58 1.89
N LYS A 144 18.46 -8.22 1.79
CA LYS A 144 17.86 -8.75 0.55
C LYS A 144 16.33 -8.61 0.59
N GLU A 145 15.71 -8.54 -0.60
CA GLU A 145 14.24 -8.54 -0.77
C GLU A 145 13.50 -7.41 0.00
N TYR A 146 14.12 -6.23 0.12
CA TYR A 146 13.57 -5.07 0.83
C TYR A 146 12.13 -4.72 0.45
N GLY A 147 11.73 -4.94 -0.80
CA GLY A 147 10.39 -4.59 -1.29
C GLY A 147 9.27 -5.50 -0.79
N ILE A 148 9.60 -6.61 -0.13
CA ILE A 148 8.65 -7.53 0.50
C ILE A 148 8.72 -7.38 2.01
N TRP A 149 9.92 -7.51 2.58
CA TRP A 149 10.10 -7.51 4.02
C TRP A 149 9.86 -6.14 4.65
N GLY A 150 10.35 -5.04 4.01
CA GLY A 150 10.17 -3.69 4.55
C GLY A 150 8.70 -3.35 4.81
N PRO A 151 7.83 -3.32 3.79
CA PRO A 151 6.42 -3.02 4.02
C PRO A 151 5.73 -4.00 4.99
N SER A 152 6.13 -5.28 5.00
CA SER A 152 5.53 -6.28 5.88
C SER A 152 5.88 -6.05 7.34
N ILE A 153 7.16 -5.78 7.64
CA ILE A 153 7.63 -5.46 9.00
C ILE A 153 7.01 -4.16 9.47
N LEU A 154 7.02 -3.14 8.62
CA LEU A 154 6.48 -1.82 8.93
C LEU A 154 4.99 -1.89 9.30
N ILE A 155 4.18 -2.59 8.51
CA ILE A 155 2.75 -2.79 8.77
C ILE A 155 2.53 -3.57 10.06
N ALA A 156 3.23 -4.69 10.25
CA ALA A 156 3.08 -5.54 11.43
C ALA A 156 3.50 -4.80 12.70
N LEU A 157 4.65 -4.13 12.68
CA LEU A 157 5.16 -3.41 13.85
C LEU A 157 4.27 -2.21 14.21
N SER A 158 3.82 -1.42 13.22
CA SER A 158 2.88 -0.31 13.46
C SER A 158 1.57 -0.82 14.07
N GLY A 159 1.03 -1.94 13.57
CA GLY A 159 -0.18 -2.55 14.11
C GLY A 159 0.00 -3.06 15.55
N ILE A 160 1.15 -3.66 15.86
CA ILE A 160 1.48 -4.12 17.22
C ILE A 160 1.62 -2.90 18.15
N LEU A 161 2.37 -1.88 17.77
CA LEU A 161 2.53 -0.66 18.57
C LEU A 161 1.18 0.00 18.86
N CYS A 162 0.27 0.06 17.87
CA CYS A 162 -1.06 0.61 18.04
C CYS A 162 -1.86 -0.05 19.20
N LEU A 163 -1.58 -1.30 19.55
CA LEU A 163 -2.25 -1.97 20.68
C LEU A 163 -1.86 -1.37 22.04
N PHE A 164 -0.63 -0.88 22.16
CA PHE A 164 -0.08 -0.34 23.39
C PHE A 164 -0.30 1.17 23.56
N PHE A 165 -0.62 1.88 22.48
CA PHE A 165 -0.93 3.29 22.51
C PHE A 165 -2.42 3.55 22.83
N PRO A 166 -2.77 4.74 23.40
CA PRO A 166 -4.13 5.04 23.87
C PRO A 166 -5.07 5.43 22.73
N HIS A 167 -5.24 4.54 21.73
CA HIS A 167 -6.20 4.71 20.65
C HIS A 167 -7.55 4.09 20.99
N GLU A 168 -8.61 4.67 20.43
CA GLU A 168 -9.95 4.10 20.46
C GLU A 168 -9.97 2.70 19.84
N LEU A 169 -10.86 1.84 20.34
CA LEU A 169 -11.02 0.48 19.82
C LEU A 169 -11.31 0.46 18.32
N GLY A 170 -12.08 1.43 17.82
CA GLY A 170 -12.39 1.60 16.39
C GLY A 170 -11.12 1.75 15.54
N VAL A 171 -10.17 2.60 15.96
CA VAL A 171 -8.87 2.76 15.27
C VAL A 171 -8.10 1.44 15.25
N LYS A 172 -8.00 0.76 16.40
CA LYS A 172 -7.28 -0.53 16.49
C LYS A 172 -7.88 -1.58 15.54
N ILE A 173 -9.19 -1.67 15.49
CA ILE A 173 -9.91 -2.58 14.57
C ILE A 173 -9.60 -2.22 13.11
N LEU A 174 -9.69 -0.95 12.72
CA LEU A 174 -9.44 -0.48 11.35
C LEU A 174 -8.00 -0.75 10.90
N VAL A 175 -7.02 -0.53 11.77
CA VAL A 175 -5.60 -0.83 11.53
C VAL A 175 -5.42 -2.31 11.21
N TRP A 176 -5.98 -3.21 12.01
CA TRP A 176 -5.85 -4.65 11.78
C TRP A 176 -6.66 -5.16 10.58
N ILE A 177 -7.84 -4.59 10.31
CA ILE A 177 -8.59 -4.91 9.07
C ILE A 177 -7.74 -4.53 7.84
N GLY A 178 -7.14 -3.34 7.83
CA GLY A 178 -6.26 -2.91 6.73
C GLY A 178 -5.05 -3.83 6.55
N ALA A 179 -4.41 -4.25 7.66
CA ALA A 179 -3.31 -5.21 7.64
C ALA A 179 -3.73 -6.56 7.04
N LEU A 180 -4.87 -7.10 7.46
CA LEU A 180 -5.40 -8.38 6.95
C LEU A 180 -5.74 -8.31 5.45
N ILE A 181 -6.36 -7.23 4.98
CA ILE A 181 -6.63 -7.02 3.55
C ILE A 181 -5.32 -6.99 2.76
N THR A 182 -4.32 -6.27 3.25
CA THR A 182 -3.02 -6.17 2.59
C THR A 182 -2.28 -7.51 2.61
N LEU A 183 -2.37 -8.27 3.68
CA LEU A 183 -1.85 -9.64 3.76
C LEU A 183 -2.50 -10.55 2.72
N PHE A 184 -3.82 -10.46 2.56
CA PHE A 184 -4.56 -11.20 1.54
C PHE A 184 -4.07 -10.86 0.12
N PHE A 185 -3.79 -9.60 -0.20
CA PHE A 185 -3.20 -9.20 -1.49
C PHE A 185 -1.77 -9.68 -1.69
N ASN A 186 -1.07 -10.06 -0.63
CA ASN A 186 0.29 -10.59 -0.68
C ASN A 186 0.36 -12.13 -0.62
N ARG A 187 -0.77 -12.85 -0.48
CA ARG A 187 -0.80 -14.32 -0.26
C ARG A 187 0.01 -15.11 -1.27
N ASP A 188 -0.01 -14.71 -2.55
CA ASP A 188 0.68 -15.45 -3.61
C ASP A 188 2.21 -15.45 -3.42
N LYS A 189 2.77 -14.37 -2.87
CA LYS A 189 4.20 -14.28 -2.55
C LYS A 189 4.59 -15.07 -1.30
N LEU A 190 3.67 -15.26 -0.38
CA LEU A 190 3.91 -16.06 0.82
C LEU A 190 3.90 -17.56 0.51
N THR A 191 3.21 -17.95 -0.57
CA THR A 191 3.08 -19.35 -1.01
C THR A 191 4.05 -19.74 -2.13
N GLU A 192 4.61 -18.78 -2.88
CA GLU A 192 5.63 -19.06 -3.89
C GLU A 192 6.88 -19.68 -3.23
N LYS A 193 6.96 -21.03 -3.22
CA LYS A 193 8.24 -21.72 -3.07
C LYS A 193 9.16 -21.22 -4.20
N LYS A 194 10.38 -20.82 -3.86
CA LYS A 194 11.41 -20.38 -4.82
C LYS A 194 11.53 -21.40 -5.96
N GLU A 195 10.82 -21.23 -7.03
CA GLU A 195 11.17 -21.88 -8.26
C GLU A 195 12.52 -21.31 -8.72
N LYS A 196 13.51 -22.19 -8.78
CA LYS A 196 14.84 -21.84 -9.29
C LYS A 196 14.65 -21.34 -10.72
N VAL A 197 14.82 -20.05 -10.93
CA VAL A 197 14.90 -19.47 -12.28
C VAL A 197 15.95 -20.27 -13.05
N PRO A 198 15.60 -20.93 -14.17
CA PRO A 198 16.58 -21.64 -14.97
C PRO A 198 17.63 -20.61 -15.43
N LYS A 199 18.92 -20.91 -15.18
CA LYS A 199 20.04 -20.09 -15.67
C LYS A 199 19.87 -19.92 -17.18
N LYS A 200 19.74 -18.67 -17.66
CA LYS A 200 19.83 -18.39 -19.09
C LYS A 200 21.07 -19.06 -19.64
N VAL A 201 20.88 -20.01 -20.53
CA VAL A 201 21.93 -20.59 -21.31
C VAL A 201 22.58 -19.45 -22.10
N SER A 202 23.83 -19.16 -21.80
CA SER A 202 24.64 -18.24 -22.58
C SER A 202 24.73 -18.78 -24.01
N ARG A 203 23.99 -18.13 -24.94
CA ARG A 203 24.28 -18.36 -26.38
C ARG A 203 25.68 -17.85 -26.63
N GLN A 204 26.61 -18.79 -26.79
CA GLN A 204 27.87 -18.55 -27.44
C GLN A 204 27.55 -18.09 -28.88
N GLN A 205 27.97 -16.88 -29.18
CA GLN A 205 28.12 -16.42 -30.54
C GLN A 205 29.40 -17.07 -31.10
N SER A 206 29.23 -17.98 -32.02
CA SER A 206 30.28 -18.39 -32.98
C SER A 206 30.21 -17.48 -34.19
#